data_3ba77dc86f2413dc7ffc65906ee6b578
#
_entry.id   3ba77dc86f2413dc7ffc65906ee6b578
#
_cell.length_a   1.000
_cell.length_b   1.000
_cell.length_c   1.000
_cell.angle_alpha   90.00
_cell.angle_beta   90.00
_cell.angle_gamma   90.00
#
_symmetry.space_group_name_H-M   'P 1'
#
loop_
_entity.id
_entity.type
_entity.pdbx_description
1 polymer ?
#
loop_
_entity_poly.entity_id
_entity_poly.type
_entity_poly.pdbx_seq_one_letter_code
_entity_poly.pdbx_strand_id
1 'polypeptide(L)'
;MEGSNGRPGFTEGQLEVDIERRECFWKGIVVPRLTKSEFKIVSFLARRAGIVRTRDQIISHVYGEGYAIQDQAIDTHKKRIVKKFKLIDEEFDQIQAEYGDGYRWRESVRSTNIEFREREMSISA
;
A
#
# COMPACT_ATOMS: atom_id res chain seq x y z
N MET A 1 18.44 -11.21 4.82
CA MET A 1 18.00 -11.10 5.06
C MET A 1 17.40 -10.75 5.33
N GLU A 2 17.46 -10.64 5.39
CA GLU A 2 16.98 -10.35 5.64
C GLU A 2 16.13 -10.22 6.10
N GLY A 3 16.60 -9.68 5.59
CA GLY A 3 15.70 -8.94 6.19
C GLY A 3 14.74 -9.62 6.98
N SER A 4 13.84 -10.01 6.37
CA SER A 4 12.85 -10.62 7.07
C SER A 4 13.37 -11.81 7.80
N ASN A 5 14.48 -12.31 7.40
CA ASN A 5 15.00 -13.44 8.07
C ASN A 5 14.00 -14.53 8.24
N GLY A 6 13.26 -14.82 7.23
CA GLY A 6 12.33 -15.90 7.30
C GLY A 6 10.98 -15.54 7.84
N ARG A 7 10.78 -14.34 8.32
CA ARG A 7 9.47 -13.96 8.77
C ARG A 7 8.57 -13.64 7.63
N PRO A 8 7.29 -13.94 7.76
CA PRO A 8 6.34 -13.58 6.70
C PRO A 8 6.28 -12.08 6.53
N GLY A 9 6.24 -11.65 5.31
CA GLY A 9 6.17 -10.24 5.02
C GLY A 9 6.69 -9.96 3.64
N PHE A 10 6.80 -8.69 3.30
CA PHE A 10 7.31 -8.30 1.99
C PHE A 10 7.76 -6.85 2.03
N THR A 11 8.43 -6.43 0.99
CA THR A 11 8.80 -5.02 0.83
C THR A 11 8.29 -4.52 -0.50
N GLU A 12 7.99 -3.25 -0.56
CA GLU A 12 7.62 -2.60 -1.79
C GLU A 12 8.22 -1.19 -1.72
N GLY A 13 9.30 -0.94 -2.43
CA GLY A 13 9.98 0.34 -2.37
C GLY A 13 10.45 0.63 -0.96
N GLN A 14 9.98 1.72 -0.40
CA GLN A 14 10.37 2.14 0.93
C GLN A 14 9.49 1.53 2.02
N LEU A 15 8.53 0.71 1.64
CA LEU A 15 7.63 0.09 2.60
C LEU A 15 8.11 -1.31 2.94
N GLU A 16 8.10 -1.64 4.22
CA GLU A 16 8.36 -2.99 4.65
C GLU A 16 7.17 -3.43 5.48
N VAL A 17 6.64 -4.59 5.21
CA VAL A 17 5.47 -5.10 5.89
C VAL A 17 5.83 -6.38 6.64
N ASP A 18 5.58 -6.38 7.95
CA ASP A 18 5.82 -7.55 8.80
C ASP A 18 4.44 -8.13 9.12
N ILE A 19 4.11 -9.24 8.48
CA ILE A 19 2.79 -9.83 8.63
C ILE A 19 2.58 -10.37 10.03
N GLU A 20 3.60 -10.97 10.59
CA GLU A 20 3.49 -11.58 11.88
C GLU A 20 3.25 -10.56 12.98
N ARG A 21 3.91 -9.46 12.94
CA ARG A 21 3.74 -8.43 13.92
C ARG A 21 2.66 -7.43 13.59
N ARG A 22 2.16 -7.49 12.36
CA ARG A 22 1.17 -6.55 11.85
C ARG A 22 1.69 -5.13 11.96
N GLU A 23 2.91 -4.96 11.49
CA GLU A 23 3.57 -3.67 11.50
C GLU A 23 4.02 -3.28 10.12
N CYS A 24 4.04 -1.99 9.86
CA CYS A 24 4.60 -1.47 8.62
C CYS A 24 5.71 -0.51 8.98
N PHE A 25 6.74 -0.50 8.14
CA PHE A 25 7.85 0.42 8.30
C PHE A 25 7.95 1.25 7.05
N TRP A 26 8.10 2.54 7.19
CA TRP A 26 8.27 3.44 6.06
C TRP A 26 9.63 4.11 6.20
N LYS A 27 10.49 3.91 5.21
CA LYS A 27 11.85 4.43 5.24
C LYS A 27 12.57 3.97 6.49
N GLY A 28 12.32 2.74 6.89
CA GLY A 28 12.99 2.13 8.03
C GLY A 28 12.40 2.47 9.39
N ILE A 29 11.33 3.27 9.44
CA ILE A 29 10.74 3.69 10.69
C ILE A 29 9.38 3.08 10.84
N VAL A 30 9.09 2.51 12.00
CA VAL A 30 7.80 1.85 12.21
C VAL A 30 6.68 2.89 12.19
N VAL A 31 5.63 2.61 11.45
CA VAL A 31 4.49 3.51 11.37
C VAL A 31 3.69 3.33 12.66
N PRO A 32 3.48 4.39 13.42
CA PRO A 32 2.89 4.25 14.73
C PRO A 32 1.40 3.96 14.73
N ARG A 33 0.99 3.15 15.66
CA ARG A 33 -0.45 2.97 15.95
C ARG A 33 -1.34 2.55 14.81
N LEU A 34 -0.83 1.78 13.88
CA LEU A 34 -1.68 1.25 12.85
C LEU A 34 -2.68 0.29 13.47
N THR A 35 -3.95 0.47 13.19
CA THR A 35 -4.95 -0.47 13.66
C THR A 35 -4.91 -1.71 12.78
N LYS A 36 -5.58 -2.75 13.20
CA LYS A 36 -5.64 -3.98 12.45
C LYS A 36 -6.22 -3.73 11.06
N SER A 37 -7.29 -2.96 10.97
CA SER A 37 -7.91 -2.67 9.68
C SER A 37 -6.98 -1.85 8.79
N GLU A 38 -6.30 -0.88 9.38
CA GLU A 38 -5.36 -0.06 8.62
C GLU A 38 -4.21 -0.90 8.10
N PHE A 39 -3.67 -1.79 8.94
CA PHE A 39 -2.61 -2.67 8.51
C PHE A 39 -3.07 -3.55 7.36
N LYS A 40 -4.28 -4.09 7.45
CA LYS A 40 -4.81 -4.95 6.40
C LYS A 40 -4.95 -4.20 5.08
N ILE A 41 -5.37 -2.94 5.14
CA ILE A 41 -5.52 -2.15 3.92
C ILE A 41 -4.15 -1.89 3.30
N VAL A 42 -3.18 -1.46 4.08
CA VAL A 42 -1.85 -1.16 3.55
C VAL A 42 -1.26 -2.41 2.92
N SER A 43 -1.30 -3.53 3.61
CA SER A 43 -0.68 -4.73 3.09
C SER A 43 -1.41 -5.23 1.84
N PHE A 44 -2.72 -5.07 1.81
CA PHE A 44 -3.51 -5.51 0.64
C PHE A 44 -3.16 -4.68 -0.59
N LEU A 45 -3.08 -3.37 -0.44
CA LEU A 45 -2.78 -2.51 -1.57
C LEU A 45 -1.32 -2.67 -2.00
N ALA A 46 -0.42 -2.70 -1.06
CA ALA A 46 1.01 -2.72 -1.41
C ALA A 46 1.47 -4.06 -1.94
N ARG A 47 0.82 -5.14 -1.57
CA ARG A 47 1.22 -6.45 -2.05
C ARG A 47 1.10 -6.53 -3.57
N ARG A 48 0.17 -5.81 -4.17
CA ARG A 48 0.04 -5.76 -5.61
C ARG A 48 0.08 -4.28 -6.02
N ALA A 49 1.19 -3.63 -5.75
CA ALA A 49 1.35 -2.22 -6.07
C ALA A 49 1.05 -1.96 -7.52
N GLY A 50 0.40 -0.87 -7.80
CA GLY A 50 0.01 -0.51 -9.16
C GLY A 50 -1.35 -1.02 -9.56
N ILE A 51 -1.91 -1.96 -8.79
CA ILE A 51 -3.20 -2.53 -9.14
C ILE A 51 -4.28 -1.84 -8.31
N VAL A 52 -5.31 -1.36 -8.98
CA VAL A 52 -6.42 -0.71 -8.30
C VAL A 52 -7.26 -1.76 -7.60
N ARG A 53 -7.56 -1.51 -6.33
CA ARG A 53 -8.48 -2.36 -5.58
C ARG A 53 -9.73 -1.57 -5.35
N THR A 54 -10.88 -2.14 -5.69
CA THR A 54 -12.14 -1.45 -5.49
C THR A 54 -12.45 -1.39 -4.01
N ARG A 55 -13.35 -0.48 -3.64
CA ARG A 55 -13.75 -0.40 -2.23
C ARG A 55 -14.37 -1.70 -1.78
N ASP A 56 -15.13 -2.37 -2.64
CA ASP A 56 -15.70 -3.66 -2.29
C ASP A 56 -14.62 -4.71 -2.04
N GLN A 57 -13.57 -4.73 -2.84
CA GLN A 57 -12.49 -5.67 -2.64
C GLN A 57 -11.79 -5.39 -1.31
N ILE A 58 -11.60 -4.12 -1.00
CA ILE A 58 -10.95 -3.74 0.25
C ILE A 58 -11.83 -4.16 1.44
N ILE A 59 -13.12 -3.90 1.35
CA ILE A 59 -14.04 -4.25 2.41
C ILE A 59 -14.03 -5.76 2.64
N SER A 60 -14.08 -6.53 1.59
CA SER A 60 -14.06 -7.98 1.71
C SER A 60 -12.77 -8.46 2.36
N HIS A 61 -11.67 -7.84 2.01
CA HIS A 61 -10.38 -8.25 2.57
C HIS A 61 -10.28 -7.90 4.06
N VAL A 62 -10.79 -6.75 4.45
CA VAL A 62 -10.64 -6.27 5.82
C VAL A 62 -11.68 -6.90 6.75
N TYR A 63 -12.91 -6.97 6.31
CA TYR A 63 -14.01 -7.39 7.15
C TYR A 63 -14.59 -8.75 6.80
N GLY A 64 -14.26 -9.28 5.67
CA GLY A 64 -14.82 -10.56 5.22
C GLY A 64 -16.03 -10.32 4.35
N GLU A 65 -16.44 -11.35 3.65
CA GLU A 65 -17.56 -11.22 2.77
C GLU A 65 -18.85 -11.15 3.52
N GLY A 66 -19.80 -10.47 2.98
CA GLY A 66 -21.10 -10.36 3.60
C GLY A 66 -21.28 -9.23 4.59
N TYR A 67 -20.22 -8.47 4.85
CA TYR A 67 -20.34 -7.36 5.77
C TYR A 67 -20.93 -6.16 5.04
N ALA A 68 -21.87 -5.50 5.70
CA ALA A 68 -22.49 -4.33 5.12
C ALA A 68 -21.79 -3.08 5.59
N ILE A 69 -20.62 -2.84 5.06
CA ILE A 69 -19.82 -1.68 5.43
C ILE A 69 -19.94 -0.66 4.33
N GLN A 70 -20.14 0.58 4.69
CA GLN A 70 -20.26 1.63 3.69
C GLN A 70 -18.92 2.03 3.14
N ASP A 71 -18.92 2.43 1.89
CA ASP A 71 -17.69 2.83 1.21
C ASP A 71 -16.96 3.91 1.96
N GLN A 72 -17.68 4.81 2.63
CA GLN A 72 -17.06 5.87 3.38
C GLN A 72 -16.15 5.40 4.46
N ALA A 73 -16.37 4.18 4.99
CA ALA A 73 -15.49 3.65 6.01
C ALA A 73 -14.09 3.47 5.45
N ILE A 74 -14.00 3.07 4.20
CA ILE A 74 -12.70 2.86 3.57
C ILE A 74 -12.01 4.20 3.37
N ASP A 75 -12.76 5.22 2.99
CA ASP A 75 -12.17 6.54 2.77
C ASP A 75 -11.66 7.11 4.11
N THR A 76 -12.37 6.83 5.20
CA THR A 76 -11.95 7.26 6.52
C THR A 76 -10.66 6.53 6.93
N HIS A 77 -10.60 5.24 6.68
CA HIS A 77 -9.39 4.49 6.99
C HIS A 77 -8.21 5.05 6.18
N LYS A 78 -8.45 5.36 4.92
CA LYS A 78 -7.39 5.88 4.08
C LYS A 78 -6.83 7.18 4.66
N LYS A 79 -7.69 8.08 5.10
CA LYS A 79 -7.23 9.33 5.67
C LYS A 79 -6.39 9.10 6.91
N ARG A 80 -6.79 8.16 7.75
CA ARG A 80 -6.07 7.88 8.98
C ARG A 80 -4.71 7.25 8.69
N ILE A 81 -4.66 6.37 7.70
CA ILE A 81 -3.41 5.73 7.30
C ILE A 81 -2.44 6.79 6.82
N VAL A 82 -2.89 7.66 5.92
CA VAL A 82 -2.02 8.68 5.35
C VAL A 82 -1.49 9.58 6.46
N LYS A 83 -2.33 9.93 7.42
CA LYS A 83 -1.90 10.79 8.49
C LYS A 83 -0.78 10.14 9.30
N LYS A 84 -0.88 8.85 9.55
CA LYS A 84 0.13 8.14 10.33
C LYS A 84 1.45 8.01 9.58
N PHE A 85 1.39 7.76 8.28
CA PHE A 85 2.61 7.70 7.48
C PHE A 85 3.25 9.09 7.39
N LYS A 86 2.43 10.13 7.37
CA LYS A 86 2.98 11.49 7.27
C LYS A 86 3.65 11.95 8.56
N LEU A 87 3.47 11.23 9.66
CA LEU A 87 4.24 11.51 10.85
C LEU A 87 5.71 11.18 10.62
N ILE A 88 5.99 10.29 9.69
CA ILE A 88 7.35 9.92 9.35
C ILE A 88 7.83 10.74 8.16
N ASP A 89 6.96 10.95 7.19
CA ASP A 89 7.38 11.55 5.92
C ASP A 89 6.26 12.44 5.43
N GLU A 90 6.38 13.73 5.59
CA GLU A 90 5.34 14.66 5.19
C GLU A 90 5.00 14.58 3.75
N GLU A 91 5.88 14.05 2.93
CA GLU A 91 5.62 13.95 1.50
C GLU A 91 5.01 12.62 1.09
N PHE A 92 4.61 11.81 2.06
CA PHE A 92 4.03 10.51 1.75
C PHE A 92 2.82 10.67 0.83
N ASP A 93 2.81 9.97 -0.29
CA ASP A 93 1.70 10.02 -1.22
C ASP A 93 1.50 8.69 -1.95
N GLN A 94 1.74 7.59 -1.27
CA GLN A 94 1.69 6.30 -1.92
C GLN A 94 0.29 5.73 -2.16
N ILE A 95 -0.71 6.20 -1.43
CA ILE A 95 -2.05 5.67 -1.64
C ILE A 95 -2.81 6.63 -2.53
N GLN A 96 -3.09 6.18 -3.74
CA GLN A 96 -3.74 7.01 -4.73
C GLN A 96 -5.16 6.59 -4.96
N ALA A 97 -6.06 7.55 -5.00
CA ALA A 97 -7.44 7.27 -5.32
C ALA A 97 -7.56 7.22 -6.84
N GLU A 98 -8.29 6.20 -7.33
CA GLU A 98 -8.59 6.14 -8.74
C GLU A 98 -10.04 6.54 -8.85
N TYR A 99 -10.29 7.59 -9.59
CA TYR A 99 -11.57 8.22 -9.66
C TYR A 99 -12.71 7.23 -9.83
N GLY A 100 -13.56 7.18 -8.84
CA GLY A 100 -14.73 6.32 -8.91
C GLY A 100 -14.50 4.84 -8.69
N ASP A 101 -13.24 4.40 -8.69
CA ASP A 101 -12.96 2.98 -8.63
C ASP A 101 -12.47 2.47 -7.31
N GLY A 102 -11.56 3.11 -6.69
CA GLY A 102 -10.97 2.60 -5.46
C GLY A 102 -9.62 3.20 -5.23
N TYR A 103 -8.70 2.41 -4.72
CA TYR A 103 -7.37 2.89 -4.37
C TYR A 103 -6.29 1.95 -4.86
N ARG A 104 -5.09 2.47 -5.01
CA ARG A 104 -3.95 1.63 -5.30
C ARG A 104 -2.74 2.17 -4.57
N TRP A 105 -1.77 1.30 -4.36
CA TRP A 105 -0.49 1.70 -3.82
C TRP A 105 0.39 2.04 -5.02
N ARG A 106 1.04 3.20 -4.98
CA ARG A 106 1.85 3.63 -6.11
C ARG A 106 3.05 2.72 -6.24
N GLU A 107 3.29 2.22 -7.43
CA GLU A 107 4.41 1.34 -7.66
C GLU A 107 5.71 2.05 -7.46
N SER A 108 6.73 1.36 -6.96
CA SER A 108 8.05 1.94 -6.86
C SER A 108 8.64 2.14 -8.21
N VAL A 109 9.36 3.22 -8.38
CA VAL A 109 10.02 3.44 -9.64
C VAL A 109 11.40 2.82 -9.55
N ARG A 110 11.73 1.95 -10.49
CA ARG A 110 12.99 1.36 -10.52
C ARG A 110 13.66 1.77 -11.73
N SER A 111 14.93 1.99 -11.69
CA SER A 111 15.65 2.45 -12.84
C SER A 111 15.55 1.49 -13.94
N THR A 112 15.54 0.24 -13.66
CA THR A 112 15.47 -0.70 -14.74
C THR A 112 14.18 -0.55 -15.45
N ASN A 113 13.14 -0.26 -14.76
CA ASN A 113 11.92 -0.13 -15.45
C ASN A 113 11.92 1.04 -16.31
N ILE A 114 12.57 2.04 -15.97
CA ILE A 114 12.60 3.13 -16.78
C ILE A 114 13.18 2.85 -18.05
N GLU A 115 14.24 2.14 -18.09
CA GLU A 115 14.77 1.92 -19.28
C GLU A 115 13.97 1.14 -20.08
N PHE A 116 13.41 0.14 -19.64
CA PHE A 116 12.83 -0.62 -20.53
C PHE A 116 11.61 -0.09 -20.95
N ARG A 117 11.08 0.70 -20.26
CA ARG A 117 9.95 1.14 -20.71
C ARG A 117 10.21 2.17 -21.61
N GLU A 118 11.22 2.71 -21.63
CA GLU A 118 11.42 3.70 -22.48
C GLU A 118 11.88 3.24 -23.61
N ARG A 119 12.31 2.17 -23.64
CA ARG A 119 12.74 1.75 -24.74
C ARG A 119 11.71 1.40 -25.38
N GLU A 120 10.84 1.12 -24.90
CA GLU A 120 9.83 0.92 -25.46
C GLU A 120 9.36 2.02 -25.83
N MET A 121 9.65 2.72 -25.42
CA MET A 121 9.17 3.77 -25.75
C MET A 121 10.12 4.50 -26.24
N SER A 122 11.08 4.26 -26.23
CA SER A 122 11.91 5.03 -26.68
C SER A 122 12.37 4.55 -27.69
N ILE A 123 12.24 3.86 -27.71
CA ILE A 123 12.34 3.72 -28.36
C ILE A 123 11.84 3.92 -28.94
N SER A 124 11.85 4.10 -29.07
CA SER A 124 11.44 4.50 -29.39
C SER A 124 11.54 5.01 -29.61
N ALA A 125 12.11 5.02 -29.73
CA ALA A 125 12.21 5.53 -29.96
C ALA A 125 12.29 5.48 -30.17
#